data_cf38c13e2f451a30e3acc90220da9094
#
_entry.id   cf38c13e2f451a30e3acc90220da9094
#
_cell.length_a   1.000
_cell.length_b   1.000
_cell.length_c   1.000
_cell.angle_alpha   90.00
_cell.angle_beta   90.00
_cell.angle_gamma   90.00
#
_symmetry.space_group_name_H-M   'P 1'
#
loop_
_entity.id
_entity.type
_entity.pdbx_description
1 polymer ?
#
loop_
_entity_poly.entity_id
_entity_poly.type
_entity_poly.pdbx_seq_one_letter_code
_entity_poly.pdbx_strand_id
1 'polypeptide(L)'
;NKDFGLKEQQKITDEYKKYFYKKDLVRVVHLLNELNKDKYTKNILKHLANENVEAGSEILAAQLATEISRYDFAIQIAKIASYQKRFINDYNYPIMSTPKYVNKRKIPESAFILSIIRQESEFDMEANSHAGAKGLMQLMTYTAKVVAKQAKLPYSKSRLTKDPEYNINLGSHYIAGLILEYEGSYPFAIAAYNAGPKRVRYWKKINKNPQKNQIDYVNWIELIKFKETRNYVQRVLENYNVYRYIVEKKPIKMKDFFKNNTLY
;
A
#
# COMPACT_ATOMS: atom_id res chain seq x y z
N ASN A 1 3.25 11.15 -26.16
CA ASN A 1 3.32 9.90 -25.36
C ASN A 1 4.77 9.68 -24.97
N LYS A 2 5.18 10.19 -23.82
CA LYS A 2 6.42 9.73 -23.20
C LYS A 2 6.06 8.42 -22.51
N ASP A 3 6.41 7.35 -23.17
CA ASP A 3 6.45 6.02 -22.58
C ASP A 3 7.29 6.13 -21.31
N PHE A 4 6.73 5.76 -20.15
CA PHE A 4 7.42 5.89 -18.85
C PHE A 4 8.61 4.92 -18.74
N GLY A 5 9.08 4.37 -19.88
CA GLY A 5 10.24 3.50 -19.92
C GLY A 5 10.08 2.23 -19.08
N LEU A 6 8.84 1.78 -18.86
CA LEU A 6 8.58 0.46 -18.31
C LEU A 6 9.13 -0.55 -19.31
N LYS A 7 10.30 -1.07 -19.01
CA LYS A 7 10.87 -2.18 -19.81
C LYS A 7 9.85 -3.31 -19.84
N GLU A 8 9.66 -3.89 -21.01
CA GLU A 8 8.85 -5.11 -21.13
C GLU A 8 9.38 -6.14 -20.13
N GLN A 9 8.46 -6.80 -19.44
CA GLN A 9 8.79 -7.85 -18.49
C GLN A 9 9.45 -9.00 -19.27
N GLN A 10 10.48 -9.59 -18.68
CA GLN A 10 11.18 -10.73 -19.25
C GLN A 10 10.19 -11.84 -19.65
N LYS A 11 10.26 -12.35 -20.87
CA LYS A 11 9.45 -13.47 -21.32
C LYS A 11 10.00 -14.78 -20.74
N ILE A 12 9.14 -15.51 -20.07
CA ILE A 12 9.46 -16.83 -19.49
C ILE A 12 8.98 -17.89 -20.47
N THR A 13 9.82 -18.87 -20.77
CA THR A 13 9.42 -19.99 -21.62
C THR A 13 8.46 -20.92 -20.88
N ASP A 14 7.50 -21.52 -21.59
CA ASP A 14 6.56 -22.48 -21.02
C ASP A 14 7.28 -23.70 -20.42
N GLU A 15 8.39 -24.10 -21.04
CA GLU A 15 9.23 -25.19 -20.55
C GLU A 15 9.82 -24.86 -19.16
N TYR A 16 10.42 -23.66 -19.02
CA TYR A 16 10.98 -23.25 -17.72
C TYR A 16 9.90 -23.06 -16.66
N LYS A 17 8.74 -22.51 -17.04
CA LYS A 17 7.59 -22.40 -16.13
C LYS A 17 7.14 -23.77 -15.63
N LYS A 18 6.98 -24.76 -16.51
CA LYS A 18 6.64 -26.12 -16.13
C LYS A 18 7.70 -26.77 -15.23
N TYR A 19 8.98 -26.56 -15.55
CA TYR A 19 10.08 -27.03 -14.72
C TYR A 19 10.05 -26.41 -13.32
N PHE A 20 9.86 -25.10 -13.22
CA PHE A 20 9.80 -24.38 -11.93
C PHE A 20 8.69 -24.93 -11.04
N TYR A 21 7.45 -25.07 -11.57
CA TYR A 21 6.30 -25.53 -10.79
C TYR A 21 6.32 -27.03 -10.45
N LYS A 22 7.20 -27.83 -11.07
CA LYS A 22 7.42 -29.24 -10.72
C LYS A 22 8.38 -29.44 -9.52
N LYS A 23 9.04 -28.39 -9.07
CA LYS A 23 10.00 -28.47 -7.96
C LYS A 23 9.30 -28.84 -6.64
N ASP A 24 9.90 -29.72 -5.86
CA ASP A 24 9.43 -30.05 -4.52
C ASP A 24 9.35 -28.83 -3.61
N LEU A 25 10.27 -27.87 -3.75
CA LEU A 25 10.27 -26.62 -2.99
C LEU A 25 9.01 -25.77 -3.22
N VAL A 26 8.41 -25.79 -4.42
CA VAL A 26 7.13 -25.11 -4.68
C VAL A 26 6.03 -25.75 -3.84
N ARG A 27 5.96 -27.08 -3.79
CA ARG A 27 5.02 -27.80 -2.94
C ARG A 27 5.24 -27.49 -1.46
N VAL A 28 6.50 -27.43 -1.02
CA VAL A 28 6.85 -27.06 0.37
C VAL A 28 6.41 -25.64 0.70
N VAL A 29 6.49 -24.68 -0.24
CA VAL A 29 5.98 -23.31 -0.05
C VAL A 29 4.48 -23.34 0.29
N HIS A 30 3.67 -24.07 -0.47
CA HIS A 30 2.23 -24.19 -0.17
C HIS A 30 1.97 -24.77 1.22
N LEU A 31 2.62 -25.87 1.56
CA LEU A 31 2.46 -26.53 2.88
C LEU A 31 2.88 -25.61 4.03
N LEU A 32 4.00 -24.92 3.91
CA LEU A 32 4.48 -23.99 4.94
C LEU A 32 3.56 -22.78 5.09
N ASN A 33 2.99 -22.29 4.00
CA ASN A 33 2.03 -21.18 4.05
C ASN A 33 0.74 -21.60 4.76
N GLU A 34 0.19 -22.78 4.47
CA GLU A 34 -0.98 -23.35 5.18
C GLU A 34 -0.72 -23.52 6.67
N LEU A 35 0.51 -23.87 7.04
CA LEU A 35 0.95 -24.02 8.43
C LEU A 35 1.35 -22.71 9.10
N ASN A 36 1.20 -21.56 8.42
CA ASN A 36 1.60 -20.22 8.89
C ASN A 36 3.08 -20.15 9.32
N LYS A 37 3.95 -20.81 8.56
CA LYS A 37 5.41 -20.83 8.80
C LYS A 37 6.13 -19.77 7.98
N ASP A 38 5.73 -18.53 8.12
CA ASP A 38 6.15 -17.36 7.31
C ASP A 38 7.65 -17.25 7.09
N LYS A 39 8.45 -17.42 8.16
CA LYS A 39 9.92 -17.34 8.07
C LYS A 39 10.48 -18.34 7.05
N TYR A 40 9.97 -19.57 7.07
CA TYR A 40 10.45 -20.62 6.18
C TYR A 40 9.90 -20.44 4.77
N THR A 41 8.62 -20.13 4.63
CA THR A 41 7.97 -19.80 3.36
C THR A 41 8.74 -18.71 2.61
N LYS A 42 9.03 -17.60 3.30
CA LYS A 42 9.80 -16.47 2.77
C LYS A 42 11.21 -16.87 2.34
N ASN A 43 11.91 -17.67 3.14
CA ASN A 43 13.26 -18.10 2.82
C ASN A 43 13.31 -18.99 1.58
N ILE A 44 12.35 -19.92 1.43
CA ILE A 44 12.26 -20.78 0.25
C ILE A 44 11.88 -19.96 -0.99
N LEU A 45 10.94 -19.04 -0.88
CA LEU A 45 10.60 -18.14 -1.99
C LEU A 45 11.79 -17.32 -2.46
N LYS A 46 12.60 -16.80 -1.53
CA LYS A 46 13.85 -16.09 -1.87
C LYS A 46 14.88 -17.01 -2.54
N HIS A 47 15.00 -18.24 -2.08
CA HIS A 47 15.88 -19.22 -2.71
C HIS A 47 15.44 -19.50 -4.14
N LEU A 48 14.16 -19.83 -4.34
CA LEU A 48 13.57 -20.06 -5.67
C LEU A 48 13.76 -18.85 -6.60
N ALA A 49 13.62 -17.64 -6.09
CA ALA A 49 13.81 -16.42 -6.87
C ALA A 49 15.24 -16.27 -7.42
N ASN A 50 16.23 -16.73 -6.67
CA ASN A 50 17.65 -16.56 -7.02
C ASN A 50 18.25 -17.75 -7.82
N GLU A 51 17.51 -18.82 -8.05
CA GLU A 51 18.08 -20.02 -8.68
C GLU A 51 18.51 -19.82 -10.14
N ASN A 52 17.69 -19.17 -10.95
CA ASN A 52 17.97 -18.91 -12.36
C ASN A 52 17.27 -17.61 -12.81
N VAL A 53 17.87 -16.50 -12.46
CA VAL A 53 17.34 -15.17 -12.74
C VAL A 53 17.21 -14.93 -14.25
N GLU A 54 18.18 -15.40 -15.04
CA GLU A 54 18.18 -15.27 -16.49
C GLU A 54 16.98 -15.99 -17.15
N ALA A 55 16.47 -17.05 -16.54
CA ALA A 55 15.28 -17.76 -17.01
C ALA A 55 13.97 -17.21 -16.40
N GLY A 56 14.02 -16.22 -15.51
CA GLY A 56 12.85 -15.58 -14.92
C GLY A 56 12.38 -16.18 -13.59
N SER A 57 13.26 -16.84 -12.84
CA SER A 57 12.93 -17.43 -11.52
C SER A 57 12.37 -16.42 -10.53
N GLU A 58 12.82 -15.16 -10.54
CA GLU A 58 12.31 -14.08 -9.70
C GLU A 58 10.83 -13.80 -9.98
N ILE A 59 10.44 -13.78 -11.24
CA ILE A 59 9.06 -13.52 -11.66
C ILE A 59 8.16 -14.67 -11.19
N LEU A 60 8.61 -15.93 -11.41
CA LEU A 60 7.85 -17.12 -11.00
C LEU A 60 7.73 -17.24 -9.48
N ALA A 61 8.77 -16.90 -8.72
CA ALA A 61 8.71 -16.89 -7.28
C ALA A 61 7.78 -15.78 -6.74
N ALA A 62 7.76 -14.60 -7.36
CA ALA A 62 6.80 -13.54 -7.03
C ALA A 62 5.36 -13.92 -7.43
N GLN A 63 5.19 -14.60 -8.56
CA GLN A 63 3.90 -15.17 -8.96
C GLN A 63 3.41 -16.20 -7.93
N LEU A 64 4.26 -17.15 -7.54
CA LEU A 64 3.94 -18.16 -6.52
C LEU A 64 3.55 -17.52 -5.18
N ALA A 65 4.28 -16.47 -4.74
CA ALA A 65 3.92 -15.70 -3.55
C ALA A 65 2.53 -15.07 -3.66
N THR A 66 2.17 -14.55 -4.84
CA THR A 66 0.83 -13.99 -5.11
C THR A 66 -0.25 -15.08 -5.10
N GLU A 67 0.02 -16.25 -5.68
CA GLU A 67 -0.90 -17.41 -5.71
C GLU A 67 -1.26 -17.90 -4.29
N ILE A 68 -0.32 -17.86 -3.37
CA ILE A 68 -0.56 -18.17 -1.95
C ILE A 68 -1.07 -16.97 -1.14
N SER A 69 -1.51 -15.89 -1.80
CA SER A 69 -2.02 -14.65 -1.19
C SER A 69 -1.01 -13.90 -0.31
N ARG A 70 0.28 -14.12 -0.50
CA ARG A 70 1.37 -13.43 0.20
C ARG A 70 1.97 -12.33 -0.68
N TYR A 71 1.15 -11.30 -0.91
CA TYR A 71 1.56 -10.13 -1.69
C TYR A 71 2.78 -9.42 -1.08
N ASP A 72 2.91 -9.44 0.25
CA ASP A 72 4.07 -8.92 0.98
C ASP A 72 5.38 -9.63 0.56
N PHE A 73 5.37 -10.94 0.37
CA PHE A 73 6.52 -11.68 -0.11
C PHE A 73 6.83 -11.40 -1.58
N ALA A 74 5.79 -11.28 -2.43
CA ALA A 74 5.95 -10.88 -3.83
C ALA A 74 6.60 -9.51 -3.94
N ILE A 75 6.15 -8.53 -3.15
CA ILE A 75 6.73 -7.18 -3.07
C ILE A 75 8.20 -7.24 -2.63
N GLN A 76 8.54 -8.06 -1.64
CA GLN A 76 9.92 -8.17 -1.18
C GLN A 76 10.85 -8.73 -2.26
N ILE A 77 10.41 -9.74 -3.02
CA ILE A 77 11.16 -10.26 -4.16
C ILE A 77 11.35 -9.16 -5.20
N ALA A 78 10.28 -8.44 -5.57
CA ALA A 78 10.32 -7.36 -6.55
C ALA A 78 11.22 -6.20 -6.11
N LYS A 79 11.25 -5.87 -4.82
CA LYS A 79 12.15 -4.85 -4.26
C LYS A 79 13.62 -5.29 -4.34
N ILE A 80 13.92 -6.54 -4.03
CA ILE A 80 15.30 -7.07 -4.14
C ILE A 80 15.75 -7.00 -5.61
N ALA A 81 14.92 -7.43 -6.55
CA ALA A 81 15.19 -7.33 -7.99
C ALA A 81 15.45 -5.87 -8.41
N SER A 82 14.68 -4.92 -7.89
CA SER A 82 14.82 -3.51 -8.25
C SER A 82 16.16 -2.90 -7.81
N TYR A 83 16.71 -3.31 -6.67
CA TYR A 83 18.07 -2.91 -6.25
C TYR A 83 19.15 -3.38 -7.23
N GLN A 84 18.87 -4.45 -7.95
CA GLN A 84 19.74 -5.00 -9.00
C GLN A 84 19.34 -4.50 -10.40
N LYS A 85 18.51 -3.43 -10.47
CA LYS A 85 18.03 -2.80 -11.71
C LYS A 85 17.16 -3.72 -12.59
N ARG A 86 16.56 -4.77 -12.01
CA ARG A 86 15.53 -5.60 -12.64
C ARG A 86 14.17 -5.20 -12.08
N PHE A 87 13.23 -4.87 -12.95
CA PHE A 87 11.93 -4.31 -12.54
C PHE A 87 10.81 -5.28 -12.88
N ILE A 88 10.20 -5.88 -11.86
CA ILE A 88 9.02 -6.75 -11.96
C ILE A 88 7.82 -6.02 -11.34
N ASN A 89 7.37 -4.98 -12.04
CA ASN A 89 6.43 -3.98 -11.54
C ASN A 89 5.07 -4.56 -11.13
N ASP A 90 4.58 -5.59 -11.84
CA ASP A 90 3.29 -6.22 -11.58
C ASP A 90 3.21 -6.82 -10.16
N TYR A 91 4.33 -7.28 -9.63
CA TYR A 91 4.42 -7.84 -8.29
C TYR A 91 4.85 -6.82 -7.22
N ASN A 92 5.41 -5.68 -7.63
CA ASN A 92 5.76 -4.61 -6.70
C ASN A 92 4.55 -3.74 -6.31
N TYR A 93 3.51 -3.74 -7.14
CA TYR A 93 2.28 -2.96 -6.94
C TYR A 93 1.02 -3.84 -7.10
N PRO A 94 0.75 -4.75 -6.15
CA PRO A 94 -0.42 -5.62 -6.21
C PRO A 94 -1.72 -4.83 -6.22
N ILE A 95 -2.74 -5.39 -6.88
CA ILE A 95 -4.08 -4.81 -6.92
C ILE A 95 -5.03 -5.68 -6.10
N MET A 96 -5.75 -5.07 -5.17
CA MET A 96 -6.81 -5.69 -4.39
C MET A 96 -8.12 -4.92 -4.58
N SER A 97 -9.24 -5.60 -4.33
CA SER A 97 -10.55 -4.96 -4.32
C SER A 97 -10.65 -3.93 -3.19
N THR A 98 -11.19 -2.78 -3.50
CA THR A 98 -11.45 -1.69 -2.56
C THR A 98 -12.90 -1.24 -2.62
N PRO A 99 -13.52 -0.81 -1.52
CA PRO A 99 -14.91 -0.40 -1.53
C PRO A 99 -15.10 0.94 -2.23
N LYS A 100 -16.22 1.10 -2.94
CA LYS A 100 -16.66 2.41 -3.47
C LYS A 100 -17.39 3.24 -2.40
N TYR A 101 -18.09 2.56 -1.50
CA TYR A 101 -18.82 3.15 -0.40
C TYR A 101 -18.70 2.29 0.85
N VAL A 102 -18.64 2.92 2.02
CA VAL A 102 -18.78 2.28 3.33
C VAL A 102 -19.81 3.05 4.11
N ASN A 103 -20.92 2.41 4.47
CA ASN A 103 -22.06 3.03 5.16
C ASN A 103 -22.44 4.40 4.52
N LYS A 104 -22.78 4.42 3.23
CA LYS A 104 -23.16 5.62 2.46
C LYS A 104 -22.05 6.67 2.30
N ARG A 105 -20.92 6.56 2.99
CA ARG A 105 -19.76 7.43 2.75
C ARG A 105 -19.06 6.98 1.48
N LYS A 106 -18.89 7.90 0.55
CA LYS A 106 -18.07 7.69 -0.64
C LYS A 106 -16.62 7.51 -0.22
N ILE A 107 -15.96 6.52 -0.81
CA ILE A 107 -14.55 6.23 -0.54
C ILE A 107 -13.71 6.79 -1.69
N PRO A 108 -12.49 7.28 -1.43
CA PRO A 108 -11.57 7.70 -2.48
C PRO A 108 -11.30 6.58 -3.49
N GLU A 109 -10.81 6.95 -4.67
CA GLU A 109 -10.50 5.99 -5.72
C GLU A 109 -9.56 4.87 -5.25
N SER A 110 -9.67 3.70 -5.88
CA SER A 110 -8.92 2.49 -5.53
C SER A 110 -7.41 2.74 -5.46
N ALA A 111 -6.88 3.50 -6.43
CA ALA A 111 -5.46 3.86 -6.48
C ALA A 111 -4.98 4.54 -5.20
N PHE A 112 -5.79 5.39 -4.58
CA PHE A 112 -5.43 6.06 -3.33
C PHE A 112 -5.46 5.11 -2.14
N ILE A 113 -6.47 4.25 -2.01
CA ILE A 113 -6.54 3.25 -0.93
C ILE A 113 -5.37 2.28 -1.04
N LEU A 114 -5.08 1.76 -2.24
CA LEU A 114 -3.94 0.86 -2.48
C LEU A 114 -2.59 1.52 -2.14
N SER A 115 -2.45 2.82 -2.37
CA SER A 115 -1.22 3.55 -2.01
C SER A 115 -0.98 3.60 -0.50
N ILE A 116 -2.05 3.72 0.28
CA ILE A 116 -1.99 3.66 1.75
C ILE A 116 -1.63 2.25 2.20
N ILE A 117 -2.32 1.21 1.71
CA ILE A 117 -2.01 -0.18 2.03
C ILE A 117 -0.54 -0.51 1.72
N ARG A 118 -0.07 -0.06 0.55
CA ARG A 118 1.32 -0.25 0.12
C ARG A 118 2.32 0.37 1.10
N GLN A 119 2.01 1.54 1.64
CA GLN A 119 2.89 2.25 2.58
C GLN A 119 2.77 1.72 4.00
N GLU A 120 1.59 1.27 4.43
CA GLU A 120 1.34 0.83 5.81
C GLU A 120 1.87 -0.58 6.09
N SER A 121 1.59 -1.54 5.21
CA SER A 121 1.86 -2.96 5.47
C SER A 121 2.59 -3.67 4.35
N GLU A 122 2.82 -3.04 3.22
CA GLU A 122 3.26 -3.75 1.99
C GLU A 122 2.33 -4.94 1.64
N PHE A 123 1.03 -4.80 1.93
CA PHE A 123 0.01 -5.84 1.73
C PHE A 123 0.12 -7.05 2.65
N ASP A 124 0.85 -6.97 3.76
CA ASP A 124 0.80 -7.96 4.82
C ASP A 124 -0.50 -7.79 5.63
N MET A 125 -1.44 -8.72 5.46
CA MET A 125 -2.73 -8.67 6.16
C MET A 125 -2.61 -8.97 7.66
N GLU A 126 -1.55 -9.62 8.09
CA GLU A 126 -1.30 -9.97 9.49
C GLU A 126 -0.37 -8.96 10.19
N ALA A 127 0.05 -7.91 9.48
CA ALA A 127 0.97 -6.90 9.98
C ALA A 127 0.55 -6.35 11.35
N ASN A 128 1.49 -6.35 12.28
CA ASN A 128 1.35 -5.78 13.61
C ASN A 128 2.54 -4.89 13.89
N SER A 129 2.31 -3.58 14.06
CA SER A 129 3.39 -2.67 14.42
C SER A 129 3.73 -2.75 15.91
N HIS A 130 4.93 -2.30 16.28
CA HIS A 130 5.32 -2.17 17.69
C HIS A 130 4.37 -1.27 18.49
N ALA A 131 3.75 -0.28 17.86
CA ALA A 131 2.75 0.60 18.48
C ALA A 131 1.35 -0.02 18.58
N GLY A 132 1.15 -1.23 18.03
CA GLY A 132 -0.12 -1.96 18.08
C GLY A 132 -1.09 -1.65 16.94
N ALA A 133 -0.64 -1.01 15.87
CA ALA A 133 -1.41 -0.87 14.63
C ALA A 133 -1.52 -2.23 13.92
N LYS A 134 -2.64 -2.50 13.23
CA LYS A 134 -3.03 -3.85 12.77
C LYS A 134 -3.51 -3.89 11.33
N GLY A 135 -3.04 -4.93 10.62
CA GLY A 135 -3.52 -5.34 9.30
C GLY A 135 -3.12 -4.41 8.16
N LEU A 136 -3.76 -4.59 7.01
CA LEU A 136 -3.40 -3.95 5.74
C LEU A 136 -3.26 -2.44 5.82
N MET A 137 -4.18 -1.76 6.51
CA MET A 137 -4.20 -0.31 6.65
C MET A 137 -3.71 0.18 8.02
N GLN A 138 -3.03 -0.67 8.79
CA GLN A 138 -2.39 -0.37 10.07
C GLN A 138 -3.24 0.46 11.03
N LEU A 139 -4.45 -0.02 11.31
CA LEU A 139 -5.36 0.67 12.20
C LEU A 139 -5.02 0.44 13.66
N MET A 140 -4.85 1.52 14.42
CA MET A 140 -4.79 1.46 15.88
C MET A 140 -6.12 0.93 16.43
N THR A 141 -6.06 0.05 17.42
CA THR A 141 -7.25 -0.59 18.02
C THR A 141 -8.31 0.43 18.45
N TYR A 142 -7.89 1.54 19.07
CA TYR A 142 -8.80 2.62 19.47
C TYR A 142 -9.46 3.28 18.25
N THR A 143 -8.67 3.65 17.24
CA THR A 143 -9.17 4.24 15.99
C THR A 143 -10.15 3.31 15.30
N ALA A 144 -9.81 2.02 15.18
CA ALA A 144 -10.68 1.02 14.56
C ALA A 144 -12.04 0.91 15.28
N LYS A 145 -12.06 0.96 16.63
CA LYS A 145 -13.30 0.92 17.41
C LYS A 145 -14.18 2.16 17.16
N VAL A 146 -13.59 3.35 17.13
CA VAL A 146 -14.30 4.61 16.84
C VAL A 146 -14.85 4.59 15.41
N VAL A 147 -14.02 4.21 14.45
CA VAL A 147 -14.41 4.16 13.02
C VAL A 147 -15.47 3.10 12.75
N ALA A 148 -15.40 1.93 13.40
CA ALA A 148 -16.43 0.89 13.27
C ALA A 148 -17.81 1.42 13.72
N LYS A 149 -17.85 2.17 14.83
CA LYS A 149 -19.10 2.83 15.29
C LYS A 149 -19.61 3.83 14.26
N GLN A 150 -18.74 4.68 13.70
CA GLN A 150 -19.11 5.67 12.67
C GLN A 150 -19.59 5.01 11.38
N ALA A 151 -18.92 3.92 10.98
CA ALA A 151 -19.27 3.13 9.81
C ALA A 151 -20.47 2.20 10.01
N LYS A 152 -21.06 2.15 11.23
CA LYS A 152 -22.12 1.20 11.62
C LYS A 152 -21.75 -0.26 11.38
N LEU A 153 -20.49 -0.59 11.57
CA LEU A 153 -19.97 -1.96 11.49
C LEU A 153 -19.70 -2.51 12.90
N PRO A 154 -19.94 -3.81 13.14
CA PRO A 154 -19.57 -4.42 14.41
C PRO A 154 -18.04 -4.39 14.58
N TYR A 155 -17.58 -3.91 15.75
CA TYR A 155 -16.15 -3.90 16.03
C TYR A 155 -15.64 -5.31 16.39
N SER A 156 -14.54 -5.73 15.76
CA SER A 156 -13.81 -6.94 16.09
C SER A 156 -12.31 -6.72 15.94
N LYS A 157 -11.56 -6.90 17.05
CA LYS A 157 -10.10 -6.75 17.05
C LYS A 157 -9.40 -7.84 16.22
N SER A 158 -9.90 -9.08 16.25
CA SER A 158 -9.32 -10.21 15.52
C SER A 158 -9.49 -10.06 14.02
N ARG A 159 -10.62 -9.50 13.55
CA ARG A 159 -10.85 -9.26 12.13
C ARG A 159 -9.88 -8.23 11.53
N LEU A 160 -9.24 -7.39 12.33
CA LEU A 160 -8.25 -6.41 11.80
C LEU A 160 -7.06 -7.09 11.11
N THR A 161 -6.72 -8.33 11.47
CA THR A 161 -5.60 -9.08 10.88
C THR A 161 -6.03 -10.38 10.19
N LYS A 162 -7.32 -10.78 10.32
CA LYS A 162 -7.82 -12.02 9.72
C LYS A 162 -8.83 -11.81 8.60
N ASP A 163 -9.29 -10.58 8.43
CA ASP A 163 -10.31 -10.22 7.46
C ASP A 163 -9.86 -8.96 6.69
N PRO A 164 -9.23 -9.16 5.52
CA PRO A 164 -8.73 -8.06 4.69
C PRO A 164 -9.80 -7.04 4.33
N GLU A 165 -10.99 -7.51 3.95
CA GLU A 165 -12.09 -6.65 3.55
C GLU A 165 -12.54 -5.77 4.72
N TYR A 166 -12.67 -6.34 5.92
CA TYR A 166 -13.02 -5.59 7.12
C TYR A 166 -11.99 -4.50 7.44
N ASN A 167 -10.70 -4.81 7.37
CA ASN A 167 -9.63 -3.85 7.62
C ASN A 167 -9.66 -2.72 6.58
N ILE A 168 -9.79 -3.06 5.29
CA ILE A 168 -9.87 -2.09 4.20
C ILE A 168 -11.11 -1.21 4.34
N ASN A 169 -12.27 -1.77 4.67
CA ASN A 169 -13.50 -0.99 4.88
C ASN A 169 -13.33 0.05 6.00
N LEU A 170 -12.77 -0.34 7.14
CA LEU A 170 -12.53 0.60 8.24
C LEU A 170 -11.50 1.66 7.88
N GLY A 171 -10.35 1.26 7.35
CA GLY A 171 -9.28 2.19 6.97
C GLY A 171 -9.72 3.17 5.89
N SER A 172 -10.46 2.68 4.88
CA SER A 172 -11.03 3.51 3.81
C SER A 172 -12.04 4.52 4.35
N HIS A 173 -12.92 4.09 5.27
CA HIS A 173 -13.87 5.01 5.91
C HIS A 173 -13.16 6.07 6.75
N TYR A 174 -12.07 5.70 7.44
CA TYR A 174 -11.28 6.63 8.24
C TYR A 174 -10.60 7.69 7.39
N ILE A 175 -9.85 7.28 6.35
CA ILE A 175 -9.16 8.26 5.48
C ILE A 175 -10.13 9.13 4.69
N ALA A 176 -11.29 8.61 4.26
CA ALA A 176 -12.34 9.40 3.66
C ALA A 176 -12.87 10.49 4.62
N GLY A 177 -13.00 10.14 5.91
CA GLY A 177 -13.36 11.11 6.95
C GLY A 177 -12.31 12.21 7.13
N LEU A 178 -11.03 11.86 7.09
CA LEU A 178 -9.94 12.83 7.16
C LEU A 178 -9.91 13.75 5.94
N ILE A 179 -10.14 13.23 4.73
CA ILE A 179 -10.22 14.07 3.53
C ILE A 179 -11.35 15.10 3.67
N LEU A 180 -12.50 14.70 4.19
CA LEU A 180 -13.61 15.63 4.46
C LEU A 180 -13.24 16.66 5.56
N GLU A 181 -12.61 16.23 6.65
CA GLU A 181 -12.15 17.13 7.73
C GLU A 181 -11.18 18.21 7.21
N TYR A 182 -10.35 17.85 6.22
CA TYR A 182 -9.37 18.77 5.63
C TYR A 182 -9.80 19.33 4.28
N GLU A 183 -11.10 19.43 4.00
CA GLU A 183 -11.66 20.15 2.84
C GLU A 183 -11.06 19.66 1.50
N GLY A 184 -10.85 18.33 1.38
CA GLY A 184 -10.31 17.70 0.18
C GLY A 184 -8.77 17.68 0.09
N SER A 185 -8.04 18.21 1.08
CA SER A 185 -6.58 18.21 1.05
C SER A 185 -5.99 16.82 1.34
N TYR A 186 -5.49 16.16 0.31
CA TYR A 186 -4.78 14.88 0.42
C TYR A 186 -3.53 14.95 1.30
N PRO A 187 -2.63 15.94 1.15
CA PRO A 187 -1.44 16.03 2.02
C PRO A 187 -1.78 16.11 3.50
N PHE A 188 -2.80 16.87 3.86
CA PHE A 188 -3.23 16.98 5.26
C PHE A 188 -3.87 15.68 5.75
N ALA A 189 -4.74 15.06 4.94
CA ALA A 189 -5.39 13.81 5.29
C ALA A 189 -4.38 12.67 5.47
N ILE A 190 -3.40 12.56 4.59
CA ILE A 190 -2.31 11.57 4.68
C ILE A 190 -1.47 11.81 5.93
N ALA A 191 -1.06 13.06 6.21
CA ALA A 191 -0.32 13.40 7.41
C ALA A 191 -1.13 13.10 8.68
N ALA A 192 -2.45 13.35 8.66
CA ALA A 192 -3.34 13.08 9.78
C ALA A 192 -3.58 11.57 9.99
N TYR A 193 -3.58 10.79 8.93
CA TYR A 193 -3.69 9.34 9.02
C TYR A 193 -2.51 8.76 9.82
N ASN A 194 -1.29 9.17 9.51
CA ASN A 194 -0.07 8.69 10.17
C ASN A 194 0.14 9.31 11.57
N ALA A 195 0.08 10.65 11.68
CA ALA A 195 0.44 11.35 12.91
C ALA A 195 -0.75 11.72 13.82
N GLY A 196 -1.96 11.57 13.32
CA GLY A 196 -3.20 11.98 13.98
C GLY A 196 -3.63 13.43 13.68
N PRO A 197 -4.96 13.69 13.64
CA PRO A 197 -5.52 14.99 13.26
C PRO A 197 -5.06 16.15 14.16
N LYS A 198 -4.90 15.90 15.47
CA LYS A 198 -4.46 16.92 16.44
C LYS A 198 -3.11 17.53 16.06
N ARG A 199 -2.18 16.72 15.57
CA ARG A 199 -0.84 17.18 15.15
C ARG A 199 -0.89 17.98 13.86
N VAL A 200 -1.70 17.58 12.90
CA VAL A 200 -1.86 18.33 11.64
C VAL A 200 -2.50 19.70 11.91
N ARG A 201 -3.53 19.78 12.77
CA ARG A 201 -4.10 21.08 13.20
C ARG A 201 -3.04 21.99 13.82
N TYR A 202 -2.17 21.46 14.66
CA TYR A 202 -1.05 22.18 15.23
C TYR A 202 -0.05 22.63 14.17
N TRP A 203 0.37 21.73 13.25
CA TRP A 203 1.31 22.10 12.18
C TRP A 203 0.75 23.13 11.20
N LYS A 204 -0.54 23.07 10.86
CA LYS A 204 -1.21 24.12 10.07
C LYS A 204 -1.09 25.50 10.73
N LYS A 205 -1.08 25.55 12.05
CA LYS A 205 -0.95 26.81 12.79
C LYS A 205 0.49 27.35 12.80
N ILE A 206 1.48 26.49 13.05
CA ILE A 206 2.88 26.92 13.24
C ILE A 206 3.67 27.04 11.93
N ASN A 207 3.37 26.19 10.93
CA ASN A 207 4.07 26.14 9.64
C ASN A 207 3.36 26.96 8.54
N LYS A 208 2.43 27.84 8.91
CA LYS A 208 1.50 28.49 7.96
C LYS A 208 0.56 27.50 7.27
N ASN A 209 -0.47 27.97 6.59
CA ASN A 209 -1.52 27.11 6.03
C ASN A 209 -1.59 27.22 4.50
N PRO A 210 -1.27 26.13 3.77
CA PRO A 210 -1.39 26.08 2.31
C PRO A 210 -2.80 26.40 1.79
N GLN A 211 -3.86 25.98 2.47
CA GLN A 211 -5.25 26.28 2.07
C GLN A 211 -5.59 27.77 2.15
N LYS A 212 -4.77 28.55 2.87
CA LYS A 212 -4.89 30.02 2.94
C LYS A 212 -3.83 30.73 2.08
N ASN A 213 -3.16 30.02 1.19
CA ASN A 213 -2.08 30.53 0.34
C ASN A 213 -0.91 31.19 1.11
N GLN A 214 -0.71 30.80 2.37
CA GLN A 214 0.38 31.32 3.21
C GLN A 214 1.73 30.64 2.94
N ILE A 215 1.70 29.45 2.36
CA ILE A 215 2.83 28.61 1.96
C ILE A 215 2.32 27.60 0.93
N ASP A 216 3.17 27.05 0.07
CA ASP A 216 2.79 25.92 -0.77
C ASP A 216 2.86 24.58 -0.02
N TYR A 217 2.19 23.56 -0.56
CA TYR A 217 2.12 22.24 0.09
C TYR A 217 3.47 21.52 0.15
N VAL A 218 4.35 21.71 -0.81
CA VAL A 218 5.67 21.04 -0.83
C VAL A 218 6.49 21.55 0.35
N ASN A 219 6.59 22.89 0.49
CA ASN A 219 7.28 23.50 1.62
C ASN A 219 6.61 23.16 2.95
N TRP A 220 5.26 23.09 3.01
CA TRP A 220 4.57 22.67 4.23
C TRP A 220 4.92 21.24 4.64
N ILE A 221 5.00 20.29 3.69
CA ILE A 221 5.39 18.91 3.94
C ILE A 221 6.81 18.85 4.51
N GLU A 222 7.75 19.63 3.94
CA GLU A 222 9.13 19.70 4.41
C GLU A 222 9.24 20.25 5.84
N LEU A 223 8.32 21.12 6.25
CA LEU A 223 8.26 21.68 7.61
C LEU A 223 7.62 20.73 8.64
N ILE A 224 7.11 19.56 8.25
CA ILE A 224 6.61 18.55 9.19
C ILE A 224 7.78 18.09 10.08
N LYS A 225 7.69 18.33 11.38
CA LYS A 225 8.77 18.02 12.33
C LYS A 225 9.08 16.52 12.42
N PHE A 226 8.06 15.66 12.24
CA PHE A 226 8.23 14.21 12.30
C PHE A 226 8.74 13.71 10.96
N LYS A 227 10.00 13.30 10.92
CA LYS A 227 10.65 12.73 9.72
C LYS A 227 9.84 11.55 9.15
N GLU A 228 9.33 10.69 10.04
CA GLU A 228 8.46 9.57 9.63
C GLU A 228 7.23 10.05 8.87
N THR A 229 6.47 10.99 9.44
CA THR A 229 5.25 11.51 8.80
C THR A 229 5.55 12.26 7.51
N ARG A 230 6.63 13.04 7.46
CA ARG A 230 7.07 13.71 6.24
C ARG A 230 7.35 12.72 5.12
N ASN A 231 8.16 11.70 5.39
CA ASN A 231 8.44 10.63 4.44
C ASN A 231 7.18 9.84 4.06
N TYR A 232 6.29 9.60 5.02
CA TYR A 232 5.03 8.92 4.80
C TYR A 232 4.16 9.64 3.77
N VAL A 233 3.98 10.96 3.92
CA VAL A 233 3.22 11.78 2.97
C VAL A 233 3.80 11.68 1.56
N GLN A 234 5.11 11.83 1.42
CA GLN A 234 5.80 11.73 0.13
C GLN A 234 5.59 10.35 -0.51
N ARG A 235 5.82 9.28 0.24
CA ARG A 235 5.69 7.89 -0.26
C ARG A 235 4.27 7.52 -0.64
N VAL A 236 3.26 7.94 0.13
CA VAL A 236 1.87 7.70 -0.24
C VAL A 236 1.51 8.41 -1.54
N LEU A 237 1.95 9.66 -1.74
CA LEU A 237 1.70 10.40 -2.99
C LEU A 237 2.43 9.79 -4.19
N GLU A 238 3.67 9.32 -4.01
CA GLU A 238 4.42 8.57 -5.04
C GLU A 238 3.66 7.28 -5.43
N ASN A 239 3.32 6.45 -4.45
CA ASN A 239 2.58 5.21 -4.67
C ASN A 239 1.21 5.48 -5.33
N TYR A 240 0.52 6.54 -4.90
CA TYR A 240 -0.76 6.92 -5.47
C TYR A 240 -0.65 7.22 -6.98
N ASN A 241 0.38 7.93 -7.39
CA ASN A 241 0.60 8.23 -8.80
C ASN A 241 0.90 6.96 -9.62
N VAL A 242 1.69 6.04 -9.03
CA VAL A 242 1.96 4.74 -9.67
C VAL A 242 0.66 3.93 -9.82
N TYR A 243 -0.15 3.81 -8.75
CA TYR A 243 -1.42 3.09 -8.81
C TYR A 243 -2.42 3.73 -9.78
N ARG A 244 -2.50 5.05 -9.88
CA ARG A 244 -3.32 5.70 -10.90
C ARG A 244 -2.90 5.33 -12.32
N TYR A 245 -1.59 5.22 -12.57
CA TYR A 245 -1.10 4.75 -13.86
C TYR A 245 -1.48 3.28 -14.10
N ILE A 246 -1.30 2.42 -13.11
CA ILE A 246 -1.56 0.97 -13.23
C ILE A 246 -3.08 0.70 -13.41
N VAL A 247 -3.90 1.25 -12.54
CA VAL A 247 -5.35 0.96 -12.45
C VAL A 247 -6.15 1.73 -13.51
N GLU A 248 -5.85 3.02 -13.70
CA GLU A 248 -6.69 3.91 -14.49
C GLU A 248 -6.01 4.40 -15.77
N LYS A 249 -4.72 4.10 -15.97
CA LYS A 249 -3.90 4.65 -17.07
C LYS A 249 -3.89 6.19 -17.12
N LYS A 250 -4.13 6.84 -15.98
CA LYS A 250 -4.27 8.29 -15.84
C LYS A 250 -3.39 8.85 -14.72
N PRO A 251 -2.04 8.89 -14.88
CA PRO A 251 -1.18 9.51 -13.88
C PRO A 251 -1.52 11.01 -13.74
N ILE A 252 -1.43 11.52 -12.52
CA ILE A 252 -1.63 12.94 -12.24
C ILE A 252 -0.26 13.63 -12.18
N LYS A 253 -0.16 14.83 -12.73
CA LYS A 253 1.02 15.67 -12.48
C LYS A 253 1.07 16.02 -11.00
N MET A 254 2.23 15.84 -10.36
CA MET A 254 2.40 16.04 -8.90
C MET A 254 1.83 17.38 -8.42
N LYS A 255 2.00 18.45 -9.19
CA LYS A 255 1.44 19.77 -8.87
C LYS A 255 -0.09 19.79 -8.69
N ASP A 256 -0.81 18.84 -9.31
CA ASP A 256 -2.26 18.81 -9.26
C ASP A 256 -2.77 18.21 -7.93
N PHE A 257 -1.94 17.44 -7.20
CA PHE A 257 -2.24 17.02 -5.83
C PHE A 257 -2.23 18.17 -4.82
N PHE A 258 -1.59 19.28 -5.19
CA PHE A 258 -1.37 20.43 -4.32
C PHE A 258 -2.29 21.59 -4.61
N LYS A 259 -3.22 21.43 -5.56
CA LYS A 259 -4.29 22.41 -5.77
C LYS A 259 -5.39 22.20 -4.73
N ASN A 260 -5.97 23.29 -4.22
CA ASN A 260 -7.09 23.26 -3.28
C ASN A 260 -8.41 22.74 -3.89
N ASN A 261 -8.38 22.17 -5.09
CA ASN A 261 -9.54 21.64 -5.79
C ASN A 261 -9.65 20.14 -5.52
N THR A 262 -10.74 19.78 -4.95
CA THR A 262 -11.22 18.43 -4.68
C THR A 262 -11.08 17.52 -5.90
N LEU A 263 -10.10 16.61 -5.86
CA LEU A 263 -10.08 15.42 -6.73
C LEU A 263 -11.11 14.37 -6.25
N TYR A 264 -11.97 14.78 -5.31
CA TYR A 264 -12.92 13.93 -4.60
C TYR A 264 -14.37 14.35 -4.88
#